data_05479e5ae5369158b3cf29a30e094383
#
_entry.id   05479e5ae5369158b3cf29a30e094383
#
_cell.length_a   1.000
_cell.length_b   1.000
_cell.length_c   1.000
_cell.angle_alpha   90.00
_cell.angle_beta   90.00
_cell.angle_gamma   90.00
#
_symmetry.space_group_name_H-M   'P 1'
#
loop_
_entity.id
_entity.type
_entity.pdbx_description
1 polymer ?
#
loop_
_entity_poly.entity_id
_entity_poly.type
_entity_poly.pdbx_seq_one_letter_code
_entity_poly.pdbx_strand_id
1 'polypeptide(L)'
;QAREDRDSLQNVLNGYGLRLESRRKKAKEAEERHVKLQMEENALQSRIHMLSEMEKLYEGYSKAVKLVMGEARRGQLKGVHGPVAGLLHVPDHCTVAIETALGGAMQHIVVEREEDGKAAIQYLKRRDGGRSTFLPLTTIRPSDFREQGVRGEAGFVGLGDELVQFDPRYQRIFSNLLGRTVVAEDMDAAIAMARKYGHRFKIVTLDGQVLNPGGSMTGGSVSRSAGILSRANELERLNR
;
A
#
# COMPACT_ATOMS: atom_id res chain seq x y z
N GLN A 1 47.93 -58.73 -24.18
CA GLN A 1 48.23 -57.32 -24.44
C GLN A 1 47.14 -56.62 -25.27
N ALA A 2 46.83 -57.02 -26.52
CA ALA A 2 45.83 -56.43 -27.40
C ALA A 2 44.38 -56.49 -26.83
N ARG A 3 44.04 -57.51 -26.05
CA ARG A 3 42.73 -57.63 -25.36
C ARG A 3 42.65 -56.68 -24.17
N GLU A 4 43.69 -56.54 -23.38
CA GLU A 4 43.78 -55.65 -22.24
C GLU A 4 43.72 -54.17 -22.67
N ASP A 5 44.40 -53.82 -23.76
CA ASP A 5 44.38 -52.46 -24.34
C ASP A 5 42.95 -52.11 -24.81
N ARG A 6 42.26 -53.05 -25.47
CA ARG A 6 40.87 -52.89 -25.91
C ARG A 6 39.93 -52.67 -24.71
N ASP A 7 40.04 -53.48 -23.67
CA ASP A 7 39.17 -53.41 -22.50
C ASP A 7 39.43 -52.11 -21.71
N SER A 8 40.67 -51.65 -21.65
CA SER A 8 41.04 -50.37 -21.09
C SER A 8 40.42 -49.19 -21.87
N LEU A 9 40.54 -49.18 -23.20
CA LEU A 9 39.91 -48.17 -24.07
C LEU A 9 38.38 -48.16 -23.94
N GLN A 10 37.77 -49.36 -23.86
CA GLN A 10 36.33 -49.48 -23.68
C GLN A 10 35.86 -48.86 -22.34
N ASN A 11 36.63 -49.08 -21.26
CA ASN A 11 36.33 -48.49 -19.94
C ASN A 11 36.45 -46.95 -20.00
N VAL A 12 37.46 -46.43 -20.68
CA VAL A 12 37.62 -44.97 -20.88
C VAL A 12 36.44 -44.40 -21.67
N LEU A 13 36.04 -45.02 -22.77
CA LEU A 13 34.88 -44.63 -23.55
C LEU A 13 33.56 -44.62 -22.75
N ASN A 14 33.36 -45.67 -21.98
CA ASN A 14 32.20 -45.74 -21.09
C ASN A 14 32.21 -44.62 -20.03
N GLY A 15 33.38 -44.33 -19.46
CA GLY A 15 33.56 -43.20 -18.52
C GLY A 15 33.26 -41.84 -19.15
N TYR A 16 33.70 -41.60 -20.37
CA TYR A 16 33.34 -40.40 -21.12
C TYR A 16 31.86 -40.34 -21.49
N GLY A 17 31.25 -41.47 -21.87
CA GLY A 17 29.82 -41.58 -22.13
C GLY A 17 28.98 -41.14 -20.93
N LEU A 18 29.27 -41.68 -19.77
CA LEU A 18 28.59 -41.31 -18.51
C LEU A 18 28.76 -39.83 -18.14
N ARG A 19 29.99 -39.29 -18.34
CA ARG A 19 30.23 -37.86 -18.11
C ARG A 19 29.47 -36.97 -19.08
N LEU A 20 29.41 -37.36 -20.35
CA LEU A 20 28.66 -36.62 -21.37
C LEU A 20 27.16 -36.62 -21.07
N GLU A 21 26.61 -37.78 -20.69
CA GLU A 21 25.19 -37.91 -20.33
C GLU A 21 24.84 -37.05 -19.09
N SER A 22 25.69 -37.09 -18.05
CA SER A 22 25.54 -36.25 -16.87
C SER A 22 25.58 -34.75 -17.19
N ARG A 23 26.52 -34.33 -18.10
CA ARG A 23 26.59 -32.93 -18.53
C ARG A 23 25.38 -32.52 -19.35
N ARG A 24 24.90 -33.37 -20.25
CA ARG A 24 23.67 -33.12 -21.04
C ARG A 24 22.46 -32.96 -20.15
N LYS A 25 22.31 -33.82 -19.14
CA LYS A 25 21.22 -33.70 -18.15
C LYS A 25 21.29 -32.36 -17.40
N LYS A 26 22.46 -31.99 -16.86
CA LYS A 26 22.66 -30.71 -16.18
C LYS A 26 22.41 -29.50 -17.09
N ALA A 27 22.82 -29.56 -18.35
CA ALA A 27 22.57 -28.50 -19.33
C ALA A 27 21.06 -28.31 -19.56
N LYS A 28 20.33 -29.43 -19.75
CA LYS A 28 18.87 -29.41 -19.92
C LYS A 28 18.16 -28.84 -18.70
N GLU A 29 18.53 -29.27 -17.50
CA GLU A 29 17.97 -28.75 -16.24
C GLU A 29 18.27 -27.26 -16.07
N ALA A 30 19.44 -26.79 -16.50
CA ALA A 30 19.79 -25.36 -16.45
C ALA A 30 18.99 -24.54 -17.47
N GLU A 31 18.78 -25.08 -18.67
CA GLU A 31 17.95 -24.45 -19.70
C GLU A 31 16.48 -24.34 -19.28
N GLU A 32 15.91 -25.43 -18.77
CA GLU A 32 14.53 -25.44 -18.23
C GLU A 32 14.37 -24.39 -17.07
N ARG A 33 15.37 -24.34 -16.20
CA ARG A 33 15.38 -23.33 -15.11
C ARG A 33 15.49 -21.91 -15.64
N HIS A 34 16.34 -21.68 -16.65
CA HIS A 34 16.49 -20.38 -17.28
C HIS A 34 15.19 -19.90 -17.91
N VAL A 35 14.54 -20.75 -18.70
CA VAL A 35 13.24 -20.44 -19.33
C VAL A 35 12.18 -20.10 -18.27
N LYS A 36 12.12 -20.88 -17.18
CA LYS A 36 11.19 -20.63 -16.08
C LYS A 36 11.43 -19.26 -15.43
N LEU A 37 12.69 -18.95 -15.09
CA LEU A 37 13.06 -17.65 -14.49
C LEU A 37 12.76 -16.48 -15.44
N GLN A 38 12.98 -16.65 -16.72
CA GLN A 38 12.66 -15.62 -17.72
C GLN A 38 11.15 -15.37 -17.84
N MET A 39 10.32 -16.41 -17.73
CA MET A 39 8.87 -16.26 -17.69
C MET A 39 8.42 -15.54 -16.42
N GLU A 40 9.00 -15.89 -15.26
CA GLU A 40 8.71 -15.22 -13.99
C GLU A 40 9.13 -13.74 -14.03
N GLU A 41 10.31 -13.42 -14.54
CA GLU A 41 10.79 -12.05 -14.72
C GLU A 41 9.84 -11.23 -15.61
N ASN A 42 9.46 -11.75 -16.78
CA ASN A 42 8.54 -11.07 -17.68
C ASN A 42 7.17 -10.82 -17.04
N ALA A 43 6.66 -11.76 -16.25
CA ALA A 43 5.41 -11.61 -15.52
C ALA A 43 5.51 -10.51 -14.46
N LEU A 44 6.61 -10.46 -13.70
CA LEU A 44 6.86 -9.42 -12.70
C LEU A 44 7.02 -8.04 -13.36
N GLN A 45 7.79 -7.94 -14.43
CA GLN A 45 7.95 -6.67 -15.17
C GLN A 45 6.61 -6.15 -15.72
N SER A 46 5.77 -7.03 -16.26
CA SER A 46 4.43 -6.69 -16.73
C SER A 46 3.55 -6.19 -15.58
N ARG A 47 3.65 -6.81 -14.39
CA ARG A 47 2.92 -6.41 -13.20
C ARG A 47 3.37 -5.05 -12.69
N ILE A 48 4.67 -4.80 -12.62
CA ILE A 48 5.26 -3.50 -12.25
C ILE A 48 4.78 -2.41 -13.21
N HIS A 49 4.86 -2.67 -14.51
CA HIS A 49 4.41 -1.71 -15.52
C HIS A 49 2.93 -1.35 -15.35
N MET A 50 2.07 -2.35 -15.19
CA MET A 50 0.63 -2.15 -14.98
C MET A 50 0.35 -1.32 -13.72
N LEU A 51 0.96 -1.66 -12.58
CA LEU A 51 0.77 -0.93 -11.33
C LEU A 51 1.27 0.52 -11.43
N SER A 52 2.43 0.74 -12.08
CA SER A 52 2.99 2.07 -12.31
C SER A 52 2.07 2.94 -13.19
N GLU A 53 1.48 2.38 -14.25
CA GLU A 53 0.53 3.12 -15.09
C GLU A 53 -0.76 3.45 -14.34
N MET A 54 -1.28 2.51 -13.52
CA MET A 54 -2.44 2.76 -12.67
C MET A 54 -2.18 3.92 -11.69
N GLU A 55 -0.97 3.98 -11.10
CA GLU A 55 -0.57 5.07 -10.19
C GLU A 55 -0.47 6.40 -10.94
N LYS A 56 0.23 6.43 -12.08
CA LYS A 56 0.36 7.64 -12.91
C LYS A 56 -0.97 8.21 -13.37
N LEU A 57 -1.93 7.35 -13.69
CA LEU A 57 -3.26 7.74 -14.17
C LEU A 57 -4.27 7.96 -13.04
N TYR A 58 -3.83 7.84 -11.78
CA TYR A 58 -4.73 7.90 -10.62
C TYR A 58 -5.90 6.92 -10.73
N GLU A 59 -5.63 5.68 -11.17
CA GLU A 59 -6.66 4.66 -11.31
C GLU A 59 -7.23 4.30 -9.94
N GLY A 60 -8.57 4.28 -9.85
CA GLY A 60 -9.29 4.12 -8.58
C GLY A 60 -9.58 5.42 -7.82
N TYR A 61 -9.03 6.56 -8.28
CA TYR A 61 -9.42 7.86 -7.76
C TYR A 61 -10.61 8.45 -8.48
N SER A 62 -11.34 9.34 -7.81
CA SER A 62 -12.50 10.04 -8.37
C SER A 62 -12.10 10.95 -9.55
N LYS A 63 -13.09 11.28 -10.40
CA LYS A 63 -12.93 12.26 -11.50
C LYS A 63 -12.33 13.58 -10.98
N ALA A 64 -12.78 14.05 -9.82
CA ALA A 64 -12.31 15.31 -9.25
C ALA A 64 -10.81 15.28 -8.93
N VAL A 65 -10.32 14.19 -8.31
CA VAL A 65 -8.89 14.02 -8.01
C VAL A 65 -8.08 13.97 -9.31
N LYS A 66 -8.49 13.16 -10.28
CA LYS A 66 -7.80 13.04 -11.59
C LYS A 66 -7.68 14.40 -12.29
N LEU A 67 -8.73 15.20 -12.28
CA LEU A 67 -8.73 16.55 -12.89
C LEU A 67 -7.79 17.50 -12.16
N VAL A 68 -7.86 17.59 -10.84
CA VAL A 68 -6.99 18.48 -10.05
C VAL A 68 -5.53 18.09 -10.21
N MET A 69 -5.21 16.79 -10.09
CA MET A 69 -3.83 16.30 -10.23
C MET A 69 -3.28 16.49 -11.64
N GLY A 70 -4.12 16.34 -12.66
CA GLY A 70 -3.76 16.64 -14.06
C GLY A 70 -3.38 18.11 -14.27
N GLU A 71 -4.16 19.05 -13.72
CA GLU A 71 -3.86 20.50 -13.83
C GLU A 71 -2.68 20.93 -12.95
N ALA A 72 -2.52 20.31 -11.78
CA ALA A 72 -1.35 20.54 -10.93
C ALA A 72 -0.05 20.13 -11.65
N ARG A 73 -0.03 18.97 -12.33
CA ARG A 73 1.11 18.54 -13.15
C ARG A 73 1.43 19.48 -14.32
N ARG A 74 0.42 20.13 -14.88
CA ARG A 74 0.59 21.16 -15.93
C ARG A 74 1.03 22.51 -15.39
N GLY A 75 1.15 22.65 -14.06
CA GLY A 75 1.53 23.90 -13.39
C GLY A 75 0.44 24.96 -13.32
N GLN A 76 -0.80 24.64 -13.70
CA GLN A 76 -1.94 25.57 -13.67
C GLN A 76 -2.55 25.71 -12.27
N LEU A 77 -2.52 24.66 -11.47
CA LEU A 77 -2.88 24.68 -10.06
C LEU A 77 -1.60 24.56 -9.22
N LYS A 78 -1.28 25.61 -8.49
CA LYS A 78 -0.10 25.66 -7.61
C LYS A 78 -0.45 25.20 -6.20
N GLY A 79 0.56 24.87 -5.41
CA GLY A 79 0.40 24.49 -4.01
C GLY A 79 -0.36 23.18 -3.79
N VAL A 80 -0.55 22.33 -4.80
CA VAL A 80 -1.16 21.01 -4.68
C VAL A 80 -0.06 19.98 -4.41
N HIS A 81 -0.12 19.33 -3.24
CA HIS A 81 0.85 18.30 -2.86
C HIS A 81 0.47 16.92 -3.39
N GLY A 82 -0.79 16.54 -3.28
CA GLY A 82 -1.28 15.26 -3.74
C GLY A 82 -2.47 14.74 -2.93
N PRO A 83 -3.04 13.60 -3.33
CA PRO A 83 -4.03 12.91 -2.52
C PRO A 83 -3.37 12.30 -1.29
N VAL A 84 -4.11 12.22 -0.17
CA VAL A 84 -3.65 11.66 1.10
C VAL A 84 -2.97 10.31 0.93
N ALA A 85 -3.57 9.40 0.16
CA ALA A 85 -3.00 8.07 -0.07
C ALA A 85 -1.62 8.07 -0.77
N GLY A 86 -1.27 9.14 -1.48
CA GLY A 86 0.05 9.30 -2.13
C GLY A 86 1.11 9.97 -1.25
N LEU A 87 0.78 10.36 -0.02
CA LEU A 87 1.66 11.12 0.87
C LEU A 87 2.05 10.35 2.13
N LEU A 88 1.65 9.08 2.25
CA LEU A 88 2.01 8.21 3.36
C LEU A 88 2.48 6.86 2.86
N HIS A 89 3.31 6.22 3.65
CA HIS A 89 3.67 4.81 3.52
C HIS A 89 3.13 4.03 4.72
N VAL A 90 2.55 2.87 4.48
CA VAL A 90 1.93 2.01 5.50
C VAL A 90 2.59 0.64 5.49
N PRO A 91 3.06 0.12 6.64
CA PRO A 91 3.56 -1.25 6.72
C PRO A 91 2.50 -2.26 6.28
N ASP A 92 2.90 -3.33 5.58
CA ASP A 92 2.00 -4.32 4.99
C ASP A 92 0.95 -4.87 5.96
N HIS A 93 1.35 -5.15 7.20
CA HIS A 93 0.48 -5.72 8.22
C HIS A 93 -0.63 -4.77 8.71
N CYS A 94 -0.46 -3.44 8.51
CA CYS A 94 -1.44 -2.42 8.89
C CYS A 94 -2.22 -1.85 7.70
N THR A 95 -1.89 -2.24 6.46
CA THR A 95 -2.44 -1.62 5.25
C THR A 95 -3.98 -1.65 5.22
N VAL A 96 -4.59 -2.81 5.48
CA VAL A 96 -6.05 -2.96 5.49
C VAL A 96 -6.69 -2.08 6.56
N ALA A 97 -6.12 -2.04 7.76
CA ALA A 97 -6.61 -1.22 8.86
C ALA A 97 -6.56 0.27 8.51
N ILE A 98 -5.44 0.75 7.98
CA ILE A 98 -5.26 2.17 7.63
C ILE A 98 -6.13 2.57 6.42
N GLU A 99 -6.23 1.72 5.39
CA GLU A 99 -7.16 1.95 4.28
C GLU A 99 -8.59 2.10 4.77
N THR A 100 -9.02 1.21 5.65
CA THR A 100 -10.36 1.23 6.25
C THR A 100 -10.55 2.45 7.15
N ALA A 101 -9.55 2.80 7.96
CA ALA A 101 -9.58 3.97 8.83
C ALA A 101 -9.75 5.27 8.05
N LEU A 102 -8.99 5.44 6.97
CA LEU A 102 -9.05 6.62 6.09
C LEU A 102 -10.31 6.61 5.23
N GLY A 103 -10.71 5.46 4.69
CA GLY A 103 -11.85 5.36 3.80
C GLY A 103 -11.80 6.39 2.67
N GLY A 104 -12.85 7.19 2.51
CA GLY A 104 -12.91 8.26 1.51
C GLY A 104 -11.85 9.34 1.66
N ALA A 105 -11.29 9.52 2.86
CA ALA A 105 -10.25 10.52 3.12
C ALA A 105 -8.93 10.21 2.40
N MET A 106 -8.71 8.98 1.94
CA MET A 106 -7.58 8.66 1.06
C MET A 106 -7.51 9.52 -0.20
N GLN A 107 -8.67 9.99 -0.66
CA GLN A 107 -8.81 10.81 -1.86
C GLN A 107 -8.83 12.31 -1.58
N HIS A 108 -8.77 12.74 -0.32
CA HIS A 108 -8.65 14.15 0.02
C HIS A 108 -7.32 14.71 -0.50
N ILE A 109 -7.33 15.93 -1.02
CA ILE A 109 -6.17 16.53 -1.65
C ILE A 109 -5.51 17.49 -0.66
N VAL A 110 -4.25 17.25 -0.36
CA VAL A 110 -3.44 18.14 0.47
C VAL A 110 -2.96 19.31 -0.38
N VAL A 111 -3.14 20.52 0.13
CA VAL A 111 -2.72 21.77 -0.50
C VAL A 111 -1.91 22.63 0.48
N GLU A 112 -1.06 23.50 -0.04
CA GLU A 112 -0.21 24.38 0.78
C GLU A 112 -1.06 25.33 1.61
N ARG A 113 -1.99 26.07 0.97
CA ARG A 113 -2.80 27.12 1.58
C ARG A 113 -4.27 27.01 1.20
N GLU A 114 -5.11 27.75 1.91
CA GLU A 114 -6.54 27.83 1.62
C GLU A 114 -6.83 28.42 0.24
N GLU A 115 -6.01 29.38 -0.23
CA GLU A 115 -6.14 29.98 -1.55
C GLU A 115 -5.93 28.94 -2.67
N ASP A 116 -5.00 28.01 -2.48
CA ASP A 116 -4.73 26.92 -3.43
C ASP A 116 -5.94 25.97 -3.49
N GLY A 117 -6.49 25.64 -2.34
CA GLY A 117 -7.75 24.85 -2.22
C GLY A 117 -8.92 25.56 -2.89
N LYS A 118 -9.08 26.89 -2.67
CA LYS A 118 -10.10 27.71 -3.33
C LYS A 118 -9.95 27.69 -4.85
N ALA A 119 -8.73 27.85 -5.35
CA ALA A 119 -8.46 27.82 -6.79
C ALA A 119 -8.84 26.46 -7.40
N ALA A 120 -8.50 25.35 -6.73
CA ALA A 120 -8.86 24.00 -7.17
C ALA A 120 -10.39 23.76 -7.13
N ILE A 121 -11.09 24.24 -6.12
CA ILE A 121 -12.56 24.18 -6.04
C ILE A 121 -13.20 24.95 -7.20
N GLN A 122 -12.72 26.16 -7.49
CA GLN A 122 -13.21 26.96 -8.61
C GLN A 122 -12.95 26.28 -9.96
N TYR A 123 -11.79 25.66 -10.12
CA TYR A 123 -11.47 24.87 -11.30
C TYR A 123 -12.46 23.72 -11.49
N LEU A 124 -12.68 22.91 -10.45
CA LEU A 124 -13.66 21.81 -10.49
C LEU A 124 -15.06 22.31 -10.85
N LYS A 125 -15.48 23.43 -10.25
CA LYS A 125 -16.79 24.03 -10.53
C LYS A 125 -16.94 24.44 -12.00
N ARG A 126 -15.92 25.07 -12.59
CA ARG A 126 -15.96 25.48 -14.02
C ARG A 126 -15.98 24.29 -14.99
N ARG A 127 -15.39 23.15 -14.60
CA ARG A 127 -15.26 21.94 -15.43
C ARG A 127 -16.33 20.90 -15.20
N ASP A 128 -17.30 21.18 -14.33
CA ASP A 128 -18.24 20.15 -13.85
C ASP A 128 -17.51 18.86 -13.43
N GLY A 129 -16.40 19.06 -12.68
CA GLY A 129 -15.43 18.04 -12.31
C GLY A 129 -15.83 17.20 -11.09
N GLY A 130 -17.00 17.44 -10.52
CA GLY A 130 -17.44 16.82 -9.28
C GLY A 130 -16.88 17.56 -8.05
N ARG A 131 -16.83 16.84 -6.91
CA ARG A 131 -16.41 17.41 -5.61
C ARG A 131 -15.20 16.66 -5.06
N SER A 132 -14.32 17.40 -4.37
CA SER A 132 -13.23 16.86 -3.59
C SER A 132 -13.08 17.65 -2.29
N THR A 133 -12.49 17.04 -1.28
CA THR A 133 -12.10 17.71 -0.03
C THR A 133 -10.65 18.12 -0.13
N PHE A 134 -10.35 19.34 0.27
CA PHE A 134 -8.99 19.89 0.30
C PHE A 134 -8.54 20.10 1.73
N LEU A 135 -7.30 19.76 2.01
CA LEU A 135 -6.69 19.83 3.34
C LEU A 135 -5.51 20.83 3.29
N PRO A 136 -5.73 22.13 3.61
CA PRO A 136 -4.65 23.11 3.63
C PRO A 136 -3.72 22.88 4.81
N LEU A 137 -2.41 22.84 4.58
CA LEU A 137 -1.39 22.68 5.63
C LEU A 137 -1.44 23.81 6.68
N THR A 138 -1.86 24.98 6.26
CA THR A 138 -1.92 26.18 7.12
C THR A 138 -3.05 26.14 8.16
N THR A 139 -4.17 25.48 7.86
CA THR A 139 -5.39 25.56 8.67
C THR A 139 -5.82 24.26 9.33
N ILE A 140 -5.39 23.11 8.82
CA ILE A 140 -5.70 21.82 9.43
C ILE A 140 -5.11 21.76 10.84
N ARG A 141 -5.94 21.38 11.79
CA ARG A 141 -5.55 21.19 13.19
C ARG A 141 -5.34 19.73 13.50
N PRO A 142 -4.27 19.36 14.22
CA PRO A 142 -4.08 18.00 14.68
C PRO A 142 -5.20 17.56 15.62
N SER A 143 -5.41 16.26 15.70
CA SER A 143 -6.32 15.64 16.66
C SER A 143 -5.51 14.87 17.69
N ASP A 144 -5.50 15.35 18.94
CA ASP A 144 -4.75 14.70 20.00
C ASP A 144 -5.56 13.53 20.60
N PHE A 145 -4.88 12.41 20.82
CA PHE A 145 -5.44 11.27 21.53
C PHE A 145 -5.24 11.46 23.04
N ARG A 146 -6.33 11.46 23.79
CA ARG A 146 -6.31 11.80 25.23
C ARG A 146 -6.33 10.58 26.14
N GLU A 147 -6.81 9.46 25.66
CA GLU A 147 -7.03 8.22 26.41
C GLU A 147 -5.76 7.37 26.50
N GLN A 148 -4.74 7.88 27.21
CA GLN A 148 -3.40 7.26 27.24
C GLN A 148 -3.38 5.83 27.77
N GLY A 149 -4.32 5.42 28.63
CA GLY A 149 -4.42 4.07 29.16
C GLY A 149 -4.67 2.99 28.10
N VAL A 150 -5.18 3.36 26.93
CA VAL A 150 -5.47 2.40 25.83
C VAL A 150 -4.23 1.68 25.34
N ARG A 151 -3.05 2.29 25.42
CA ARG A 151 -1.77 1.70 25.00
C ARG A 151 -1.39 0.42 25.77
N GLY A 152 -1.93 0.25 26.98
CA GLY A 152 -1.71 -0.94 27.81
C GLY A 152 -2.78 -2.02 27.66
N GLU A 153 -3.76 -1.84 26.79
CA GLU A 153 -4.83 -2.81 26.60
C GLU A 153 -4.36 -4.02 25.76
N ALA A 154 -4.90 -5.19 26.09
CA ALA A 154 -4.65 -6.39 25.30
C ALA A 154 -5.17 -6.20 23.87
N GLY A 155 -4.35 -6.58 22.88
CA GLY A 155 -4.68 -6.44 21.47
C GLY A 155 -4.58 -5.00 20.91
N PHE A 156 -4.02 -4.04 21.68
CA PHE A 156 -3.67 -2.73 21.15
C PHE A 156 -2.45 -2.83 20.23
N VAL A 157 -2.59 -2.39 18.98
CA VAL A 157 -1.51 -2.39 17.98
C VAL A 157 -0.82 -1.03 17.93
N GLY A 158 -1.58 0.07 17.87
CA GLY A 158 -1.05 1.43 17.80
C GLY A 158 -2.12 2.47 17.51
N LEU A 159 -1.73 3.75 17.54
CA LEU A 159 -2.55 4.82 16.98
C LEU A 159 -2.32 4.90 15.47
N GLY A 160 -3.35 5.24 14.71
CA GLY A 160 -3.30 5.22 13.26
C GLY A 160 -2.21 6.13 12.67
N ASP A 161 -1.97 7.30 13.25
CA ASP A 161 -0.92 8.22 12.81
C ASP A 161 0.51 7.82 13.24
N GLU A 162 0.64 6.93 14.24
CA GLU A 162 1.93 6.38 14.68
C GLU A 162 2.35 5.15 13.87
N LEU A 163 1.40 4.48 13.20
CA LEU A 163 1.64 3.28 12.41
C LEU A 163 2.00 3.57 10.95
N VAL A 164 1.99 4.84 10.54
CA VAL A 164 2.25 5.27 9.17
C VAL A 164 3.50 6.15 9.11
N GLN A 165 4.17 6.14 7.96
CA GLN A 165 5.34 6.98 7.70
C GLN A 165 4.97 8.04 6.66
N PHE A 166 5.42 9.27 6.89
CA PHE A 166 5.17 10.42 6.01
C PHE A 166 6.22 11.51 6.23
N ASP A 167 6.31 12.45 5.30
CA ASP A 167 7.14 13.65 5.47
C ASP A 167 6.63 14.49 6.66
N PRO A 168 7.50 14.91 7.61
CA PRO A 168 7.11 15.66 8.81
C PRO A 168 6.22 16.89 8.56
N ARG A 169 6.31 17.51 7.40
CA ARG A 169 5.43 18.63 7.02
C ARG A 169 3.94 18.27 6.99
N TYR A 170 3.60 16.98 6.83
CA TYR A 170 2.23 16.48 6.83
C TYR A 170 1.74 16.01 8.19
N GLN A 171 2.52 16.18 9.26
CA GLN A 171 2.19 15.73 10.61
C GLN A 171 0.78 16.16 11.04
N ARG A 172 0.39 17.43 10.79
CA ARG A 172 -0.94 17.93 11.14
C ARG A 172 -2.06 17.25 10.38
N ILE A 173 -1.83 16.91 9.10
CA ILE A 173 -2.81 16.21 8.26
C ILE A 173 -3.06 14.81 8.79
N PHE A 174 -2.00 14.03 9.01
CA PHE A 174 -2.16 12.64 9.44
C PHE A 174 -2.62 12.53 10.88
N SER A 175 -2.19 13.42 11.78
CA SER A 175 -2.75 13.51 13.12
C SER A 175 -4.24 13.90 13.10
N ASN A 176 -4.66 14.80 12.21
CA ASN A 176 -6.08 15.12 12.04
C ASN A 176 -6.91 13.92 11.60
N LEU A 177 -6.41 13.16 10.61
CA LEU A 177 -7.14 12.05 10.00
C LEU A 177 -7.11 10.76 10.82
N LEU A 178 -5.97 10.46 11.46
CA LEU A 178 -5.68 9.17 12.08
C LEU A 178 -5.37 9.26 13.59
N GLY A 179 -5.08 10.45 14.12
CA GLY A 179 -4.62 10.62 15.49
C GLY A 179 -5.64 10.22 16.57
N ARG A 180 -6.92 10.07 16.22
CA ARG A 180 -7.98 9.54 17.11
C ARG A 180 -8.50 8.16 16.67
N THR A 181 -7.69 7.43 15.93
CA THR A 181 -8.00 6.08 15.51
C THR A 181 -7.05 5.09 16.17
N VAL A 182 -7.58 4.14 16.90
CA VAL A 182 -6.86 3.01 17.48
C VAL A 182 -6.89 1.86 16.47
N VAL A 183 -5.76 1.22 16.26
CA VAL A 183 -5.70 -0.06 15.55
C VAL A 183 -5.63 -1.18 16.60
N ALA A 184 -6.54 -2.15 16.48
CA ALA A 184 -6.64 -3.32 17.34
C ALA A 184 -6.32 -4.60 16.56
N GLU A 185 -5.83 -5.61 17.25
CA GLU A 185 -5.48 -6.89 16.66
C GLU A 185 -6.70 -7.57 16.02
N ASP A 186 -7.80 -7.62 16.76
CA ASP A 186 -9.04 -8.27 16.35
C ASP A 186 -10.29 -7.58 16.92
N MET A 187 -11.46 -8.15 16.61
CA MET A 187 -12.75 -7.62 17.03
C MET A 187 -12.98 -7.74 18.53
N ASP A 188 -12.49 -8.80 19.18
CA ASP A 188 -12.69 -9.01 20.62
C ASP A 188 -11.93 -7.96 21.42
N ALA A 189 -10.67 -7.70 21.05
CA ALA A 189 -9.87 -6.62 21.61
C ALA A 189 -10.51 -5.25 21.35
N ALA A 190 -11.00 -5.02 20.14
CA ALA A 190 -11.67 -3.76 19.77
C ALA A 190 -12.93 -3.51 20.62
N ILE A 191 -13.77 -4.53 20.80
CA ILE A 191 -14.99 -4.42 21.64
C ILE A 191 -14.64 -4.17 23.10
N ALA A 192 -13.63 -4.89 23.63
CA ALA A 192 -13.18 -4.71 25.02
C ALA A 192 -12.71 -3.27 25.28
N MET A 193 -11.85 -2.73 24.38
CA MET A 193 -11.38 -1.34 24.44
C MET A 193 -12.54 -0.36 24.30
N ALA A 194 -13.43 -0.53 23.31
CA ALA A 194 -14.55 0.36 23.08
C ALA A 194 -15.46 0.47 24.32
N ARG A 195 -15.80 -0.65 24.95
CA ARG A 195 -16.61 -0.68 26.17
C ARG A 195 -15.91 0.03 27.34
N LYS A 196 -14.62 -0.27 27.56
CA LYS A 196 -13.83 0.31 28.66
C LYS A 196 -13.72 1.83 28.56
N TYR A 197 -13.57 2.36 27.33
CA TYR A 197 -13.40 3.79 27.07
C TYR A 197 -14.69 4.50 26.62
N GLY A 198 -15.85 3.84 26.72
CA GLY A 198 -17.15 4.46 26.48
C GLY A 198 -17.37 4.90 25.02
N HIS A 199 -16.83 4.15 24.06
CA HIS A 199 -16.98 4.39 22.59
C HIS A 199 -16.61 5.84 22.17
N ARG A 200 -15.52 6.39 22.71
CA ARG A 200 -15.12 7.81 22.49
C ARG A 200 -14.27 8.02 21.23
N PHE A 201 -13.64 6.99 20.69
CA PHE A 201 -12.75 7.05 19.54
C PHE A 201 -13.03 5.92 18.56
N LYS A 202 -12.54 6.08 17.34
CA LYS A 202 -12.63 5.04 16.32
C LYS A 202 -11.62 3.92 16.63
N ILE A 203 -12.04 2.69 16.48
CA ILE A 203 -11.16 1.51 16.54
C ILE A 203 -11.30 0.76 15.21
N VAL A 204 -10.19 0.38 14.62
CA VAL A 204 -10.14 -0.43 13.39
C VAL A 204 -9.29 -1.66 13.65
N THR A 205 -9.76 -2.83 13.28
CA THR A 205 -9.01 -4.07 13.43
C THR A 205 -8.04 -4.29 12.27
N LEU A 206 -7.01 -5.11 12.44
CA LEU A 206 -6.04 -5.43 11.37
C LEU A 206 -6.71 -6.03 10.12
N ASP A 207 -7.83 -6.71 10.28
CA ASP A 207 -8.63 -7.26 9.18
C ASP A 207 -9.68 -6.28 8.62
N GLY A 208 -9.73 -5.03 9.13
CA GLY A 208 -10.52 -3.94 8.56
C GLY A 208 -11.96 -3.84 9.10
N GLN A 209 -12.25 -4.35 10.29
CA GLN A 209 -13.53 -4.09 10.94
C GLN A 209 -13.47 -2.77 11.72
N VAL A 210 -14.57 -2.04 11.84
CA VAL A 210 -14.60 -0.68 12.42
C VAL A 210 -15.63 -0.59 13.55
N LEU A 211 -15.19 -0.06 14.68
CA LEU A 211 -16.05 0.43 15.73
C LEU A 211 -15.97 1.97 15.75
N ASN A 212 -17.08 2.62 15.47
CA ASN A 212 -17.13 4.08 15.43
C ASN A 212 -17.41 4.67 16.81
N PRO A 213 -17.00 5.93 17.04
CA PRO A 213 -17.50 6.70 18.19
C PRO A 213 -19.02 6.66 18.26
N GLY A 214 -19.55 6.46 19.48
CA GLY A 214 -21.00 6.29 19.67
C GLY A 214 -21.52 4.86 19.48
N GLY A 215 -20.65 3.89 19.09
CA GLY A 215 -20.94 2.47 19.20
C GLY A 215 -21.44 1.77 17.93
N SER A 216 -21.54 2.46 16.79
CA SER A 216 -21.87 1.77 15.53
C SER A 216 -20.69 0.91 15.05
N MET A 217 -21.01 -0.21 14.43
CA MET A 217 -20.05 -1.16 13.90
C MET A 217 -20.20 -1.28 12.39
N THR A 218 -19.08 -1.34 11.68
CA THR A 218 -19.04 -1.59 10.25
C THR A 218 -18.06 -2.72 10.01
N GLY A 219 -18.47 -3.74 9.29
CA GLY A 219 -17.63 -4.92 9.06
C GLY A 219 -18.12 -5.79 7.90
N GLY A 220 -17.33 -6.79 7.58
CA GLY A 220 -17.57 -7.74 6.51
C GLY A 220 -16.27 -8.12 5.80
N SER A 221 -16.37 -8.72 4.62
CA SER A 221 -15.18 -9.07 3.83
C SER A 221 -14.58 -7.84 3.16
N VAL A 222 -13.29 -7.62 3.37
CA VAL A 222 -12.49 -6.57 2.70
C VAL A 222 -11.55 -7.23 1.70
N SER A 223 -11.55 -6.75 0.45
CA SER A 223 -10.60 -7.22 -0.56
C SER A 223 -9.21 -6.64 -0.29
N ARG A 224 -8.25 -7.49 0.05
CA ARG A 224 -6.87 -7.09 0.36
C ARG A 224 -6.08 -6.55 -0.84
N SER A 225 -6.51 -6.85 -2.07
CA SER A 225 -5.74 -6.52 -3.29
C SER A 225 -6.28 -5.33 -4.09
N ALA A 226 -7.43 -4.77 -3.72
CA ALA A 226 -8.12 -3.76 -4.52
C ALA A 226 -7.89 -2.31 -4.06
N GLY A 227 -7.32 -2.10 -2.87
CA GLY A 227 -7.11 -0.78 -2.29
C GLY A 227 -5.98 0.02 -2.94
N ILE A 228 -6.04 1.34 -2.80
CA ILE A 228 -5.01 2.25 -3.35
C ILE A 228 -3.67 2.04 -2.64
N LEU A 229 -3.68 1.94 -1.30
CA LEU A 229 -2.46 1.72 -0.51
C LEU A 229 -1.89 0.31 -0.72
N SER A 230 -2.75 -0.70 -0.80
CA SER A 230 -2.34 -2.08 -1.07
C SER A 230 -1.58 -2.20 -2.41
N ARG A 231 -2.03 -1.48 -3.45
CA ARG A 231 -1.35 -1.44 -4.75
C ARG A 231 -0.02 -0.69 -4.69
N ALA A 232 0.04 0.43 -3.96
CA ALA A 232 1.27 1.18 -3.76
C ALA A 232 2.33 0.33 -3.06
N ASN A 233 1.96 -0.38 -1.99
CA ASN A 233 2.84 -1.31 -1.29
C ASN A 233 3.29 -2.48 -2.17
N GLU A 234 2.40 -3.04 -2.99
CA GLU A 234 2.77 -4.10 -3.94
C GLU A 234 3.81 -3.59 -4.94
N LEU A 235 3.61 -2.40 -5.51
CA LEU A 235 4.55 -1.79 -6.45
C LEU A 235 5.91 -1.54 -5.81
N GLU A 236 5.95 -1.01 -4.59
CA GLU A 236 7.20 -0.80 -3.86
C GLU A 236 7.93 -2.12 -3.59
N ARG A 237 7.22 -3.17 -3.16
CA ARG A 237 7.80 -4.49 -2.93
C ARG A 237 8.39 -5.11 -4.19
N LEU A 238 7.73 -4.94 -5.33
CA LEU A 238 8.19 -5.48 -6.61
C LEU A 238 9.41 -4.74 -7.18
N ASN A 239 9.66 -3.50 -6.74
CA ASN A 239 10.81 -2.69 -7.16
C ASN A 239 12.03 -2.84 -6.23
N ARG A 240 11.93 -3.61 -5.15
CA ARG A 240 13.05 -3.97 -4.25
C ARG A 240 13.78 -5.21 -4.75
#